data_a0cf2cc6e7bdc173536618091b389b1c
#
_entry.id   a0cf2cc6e7bdc173536618091b389b1c
#
_cell.length_a   1.000
_cell.length_b   1.000
_cell.length_c   1.000
_cell.angle_alpha   90.00
_cell.angle_beta   90.00
_cell.angle_gamma   90.00
#
_symmetry.space_group_name_H-M   'P 1'
#
loop_
_entity.id
_entity.type
_entity.pdbx_description
1 polymer ?
#
loop_
_entity_poly.entity_id
_entity_poly.type
_entity_poly.pdbx_seq_one_letter_code
_entity_poly.pdbx_strand_id
1 'polypeptide(L)'
;CYSNGRCYGAPASRKERKLTMIEKVNPSHPDKVADRIAGAIVDLAYKTEAAPKIAVEVLIGHGKCHVIIETTAAINPLDVEDAIHRIAGAVWADIDIVPQDKHLSDNQSAGIRCGDNGIFKGMPLTEEQKALSVIAHDIYTHYPYDGKYIIDEARLIICQSNASTAELSNMYPPAEVNPLGDWTGGTDVDTGATNRKLGSDMADSVTGGGLHGKDLSKADVTLNIYAFLKAQETGKQVQIACAIGDDIIDGHPYQELVDIAAEYISSVGGFEKFAEWGLF
;
A
#
# COMPACT_ATOMS: atom_id res chain seq x y z
N CYS A 1 -34.48 -7.94 -58.68
CA CYS A 1 -35.38 -6.79 -58.54
C CYS A 1 -35.73 -6.61 -57.08
N TYR A 2 -35.26 -5.60 -56.43
CA TYR A 2 -35.85 -4.54 -55.66
C TYR A 2 -34.77 -3.85 -54.82
N SER A 3 -34.58 -2.63 -55.22
CA SER A 3 -33.77 -1.60 -54.58
C SER A 3 -34.32 -1.25 -53.18
N ASN A 4 -33.47 -1.10 -52.22
CA ASN A 4 -33.55 -0.05 -51.18
C ASN A 4 -32.20 0.10 -50.51
N GLY A 5 -31.40 1.04 -51.09
CA GLY A 5 -30.17 1.50 -50.47
C GLY A 5 -30.48 2.30 -49.19
N ARG A 6 -30.17 1.73 -48.04
CA ARG A 6 -29.87 2.49 -46.85
C ARG A 6 -28.39 2.27 -46.51
N CYS A 7 -27.59 3.28 -46.85
CA CYS A 7 -26.26 3.42 -46.30
C CYS A 7 -26.42 3.60 -44.78
N TYR A 8 -26.19 2.54 -44.04
CA TYR A 8 -25.92 2.69 -42.60
C TYR A 8 -24.56 3.39 -42.49
N GLY A 9 -24.60 4.67 -42.12
CA GLY A 9 -23.41 5.40 -41.75
C GLY A 9 -22.64 4.57 -40.70
N ALA A 10 -21.34 4.40 -40.93
CA ALA A 10 -20.46 3.78 -39.96
C ALA A 10 -20.66 4.49 -38.63
N PRO A 11 -20.79 3.77 -37.49
CA PRO A 11 -20.86 4.41 -36.19
C PRO A 11 -19.60 5.26 -36.01
N ALA A 12 -19.79 6.53 -35.60
CA ALA A 12 -18.72 7.44 -35.28
C ALA A 12 -17.71 6.68 -34.42
N SER A 13 -16.43 6.73 -34.77
CA SER A 13 -15.36 6.08 -34.07
C SER A 13 -15.52 6.40 -32.58
N ARG A 14 -15.79 5.37 -31.77
CA ARG A 14 -15.74 5.46 -30.32
C ARG A 14 -14.31 5.91 -30.03
N LYS A 15 -14.12 7.19 -29.64
CA LYS A 15 -12.82 7.63 -29.10
C LYS A 15 -12.44 6.60 -28.06
N GLU A 16 -11.28 5.96 -28.23
CA GLU A 16 -10.75 5.07 -27.20
C GLU A 16 -10.76 5.87 -25.91
N ARG A 17 -11.57 5.41 -24.95
CA ARG A 17 -11.65 6.01 -23.64
C ARG A 17 -10.28 5.78 -23.02
N LYS A 18 -9.51 6.83 -22.78
CA LYS A 18 -8.27 6.72 -22.01
C LYS A 18 -8.73 6.34 -20.62
N LEU A 19 -8.56 5.07 -20.25
CA LEU A 19 -8.89 4.54 -18.93
C LEU A 19 -7.91 5.16 -17.92
N THR A 20 -8.28 6.34 -17.42
CA THR A 20 -7.57 6.98 -16.32
C THR A 20 -8.51 6.97 -15.12
N MET A 21 -8.41 5.90 -14.34
CA MET A 21 -9.04 5.83 -13.03
C MET A 21 -7.93 5.65 -11.99
N ILE A 22 -7.94 6.50 -10.98
CA ILE A 22 -7.02 6.44 -9.84
C ILE A 22 -7.84 6.33 -8.55
N GLU A 23 -7.34 5.52 -7.64
CA GLU A 23 -7.94 5.25 -6.34
C GLU A 23 -6.95 5.56 -5.23
N LYS A 24 -7.45 6.15 -4.14
CA LYS A 24 -6.75 6.28 -2.88
C LYS A 24 -7.67 5.83 -1.75
N VAL A 25 -7.18 5.01 -0.84
CA VAL A 25 -7.87 4.67 0.42
C VAL A 25 -7.13 5.31 1.58
N ASN A 26 -7.82 5.53 2.69
CA ASN A 26 -7.23 6.14 3.87
C ASN A 26 -6.76 5.08 4.90
N PRO A 27 -6.03 5.48 5.96
CA PRO A 27 -5.47 4.57 6.97
C PRO A 27 -6.48 3.74 7.77
N SER A 28 -7.77 4.09 7.73
CA SER A 28 -8.85 3.33 8.40
C SER A 28 -9.54 2.31 7.50
N HIS A 29 -9.17 2.23 6.21
CA HIS A 29 -9.62 1.14 5.35
C HIS A 29 -9.13 -0.21 5.92
N PRO A 30 -9.96 -1.27 5.99
CA PRO A 30 -9.59 -2.54 6.63
C PRO A 30 -8.25 -3.12 6.17
N ASP A 31 -7.94 -3.08 4.87
CA ASP A 31 -6.65 -3.53 4.36
C ASP A 31 -5.50 -2.64 4.87
N LYS A 32 -5.70 -1.33 5.02
CA LYS A 32 -4.68 -0.42 5.57
C LYS A 32 -4.50 -0.59 7.08
N VAL A 33 -5.56 -0.96 7.79
CA VAL A 33 -5.45 -1.36 9.20
C VAL A 33 -4.56 -2.59 9.33
N ALA A 34 -4.71 -3.60 8.45
CA ALA A 34 -3.83 -4.76 8.39
C ALA A 34 -2.37 -4.38 8.08
N ASP A 35 -2.14 -3.52 7.08
CA ASP A 35 -0.81 -3.02 6.71
C ASP A 35 -0.15 -2.25 7.86
N ARG A 36 -0.90 -1.41 8.59
CA ARG A 36 -0.40 -0.64 9.74
C ARG A 36 -0.02 -1.54 10.91
N ILE A 37 -0.83 -2.58 11.20
CA ILE A 37 -0.49 -3.58 12.23
C ILE A 37 0.80 -4.28 11.84
N ALA A 38 0.91 -4.74 10.60
CA ALA A 38 2.13 -5.38 10.11
C ALA A 38 3.35 -4.44 10.19
N GLY A 39 3.20 -3.18 9.80
CA GLY A 39 4.26 -2.17 9.91
C GLY A 39 4.67 -1.90 11.36
N ALA A 40 3.73 -1.78 12.28
CA ALA A 40 4.02 -1.61 13.71
C ALA A 40 4.82 -2.78 14.28
N ILE A 41 4.52 -4.02 13.87
CA ILE A 41 5.27 -5.22 14.30
C ILE A 41 6.68 -5.22 13.69
N VAL A 42 6.85 -4.78 12.44
CA VAL A 42 8.19 -4.60 11.85
C VAL A 42 8.98 -3.54 12.63
N ASP A 43 8.36 -2.42 13.02
CA ASP A 43 9.00 -1.40 13.87
C ASP A 43 9.43 -1.97 15.24
N LEU A 44 8.67 -2.91 15.84
CA LEU A 44 9.08 -3.61 17.07
C LEU A 44 10.35 -4.44 16.84
N ALA A 45 10.45 -5.16 15.71
CA ALA A 45 11.66 -5.92 15.39
C ALA A 45 12.90 -5.01 15.26
N TYR A 46 12.77 -3.88 14.57
CA TYR A 46 13.86 -2.90 14.43
C TYR A 46 14.28 -2.22 15.74
N LYS A 47 13.45 -2.25 16.79
CA LYS A 47 13.83 -1.80 18.13
C LYS A 47 14.75 -2.80 18.83
N THR A 48 14.70 -4.09 18.47
CA THR A 48 15.48 -5.16 19.10
C THR A 48 16.76 -5.49 18.32
N GLU A 49 16.74 -5.35 17.01
CA GLU A 49 17.84 -5.66 16.11
C GLU A 49 17.99 -4.58 15.04
N ALA A 50 19.22 -4.24 14.68
CA ALA A 50 19.50 -3.22 13.66
C ALA A 50 19.09 -3.67 12.23
N ALA A 51 19.12 -4.98 11.96
CA ALA A 51 18.76 -5.58 10.69
C ALA A 51 17.98 -6.89 10.90
N PRO A 52 16.78 -6.84 11.50
CA PRO A 52 15.97 -8.02 11.76
C PRO A 52 15.58 -8.68 10.43
N LYS A 53 15.36 -10.00 10.48
CA LYS A 53 14.69 -10.71 9.40
C LYS A 53 13.27 -10.97 9.86
N ILE A 54 12.30 -10.37 9.16
CA ILE A 54 10.90 -10.44 9.56
C ILE A 54 9.97 -10.41 8.36
N ALA A 55 8.93 -11.24 8.45
CA ALA A 55 7.76 -11.21 7.59
C ALA A 55 6.50 -11.32 8.44
N VAL A 56 5.54 -10.43 8.23
CA VAL A 56 4.29 -10.34 8.98
C VAL A 56 3.12 -10.36 8.03
N GLU A 57 2.20 -11.29 8.23
CA GLU A 57 0.92 -11.34 7.54
C GLU A 57 -0.22 -11.12 8.53
N VAL A 58 -1.17 -10.28 8.16
CA VAL A 58 -2.32 -9.90 8.99
C VAL A 58 -3.61 -10.10 8.21
N LEU A 59 -4.57 -10.74 8.86
CA LEU A 59 -5.96 -10.82 8.43
C LEU A 59 -6.85 -10.31 9.55
N ILE A 60 -7.63 -9.26 9.30
CA ILE A 60 -8.46 -8.61 10.31
C ILE A 60 -9.88 -8.36 9.82
N GLY A 61 -10.86 -8.47 10.70
CA GLY A 61 -12.25 -8.11 10.45
C GLY A 61 -13.22 -8.77 11.45
N HIS A 62 -14.37 -8.14 11.61
CA HIS A 62 -15.46 -8.66 12.44
C HIS A 62 -15.04 -9.04 13.88
N GLY A 63 -14.23 -8.14 14.49
CA GLY A 63 -13.77 -8.31 15.87
C GLY A 63 -12.64 -9.34 16.04
N LYS A 64 -11.98 -9.79 14.97
CA LYS A 64 -10.87 -10.76 15.00
C LYS A 64 -9.67 -10.25 14.22
N CYS A 65 -8.47 -10.56 14.73
CA CYS A 65 -7.21 -10.29 14.06
C CYS A 65 -6.31 -11.53 14.15
N HIS A 66 -5.92 -12.08 13.02
CA HIS A 66 -4.98 -13.19 12.92
C HIS A 66 -3.66 -12.64 12.40
N VAL A 67 -2.57 -12.95 13.10
CA VAL A 67 -1.23 -12.46 12.76
C VAL A 67 -0.24 -13.63 12.77
N ILE A 68 0.49 -13.78 11.69
CA ILE A 68 1.64 -14.69 11.61
C ILE A 68 2.89 -13.85 11.46
N ILE A 69 3.87 -14.08 12.34
CA ILE A 69 5.14 -13.36 12.39
C ILE A 69 6.27 -14.37 12.27
N GLU A 70 6.97 -14.36 11.14
CA GLU A 70 8.22 -15.10 10.95
C GLU A 70 9.38 -14.17 11.23
N THR A 71 10.22 -14.44 12.24
CA THR A 71 11.28 -13.50 12.60
C THR A 71 12.49 -14.14 13.27
N THR A 72 13.66 -13.48 13.14
CA THR A 72 14.86 -13.73 13.95
C THR A 72 14.83 -12.90 15.23
N ALA A 73 14.06 -11.81 15.27
CA ALA A 73 14.06 -10.87 16.37
C ALA A 73 13.27 -11.39 17.59
N ALA A 74 13.74 -11.06 18.78
CA ALA A 74 13.04 -11.39 20.02
C ALA A 74 11.92 -10.35 20.28
N ILE A 75 10.74 -10.59 19.71
CA ILE A 75 9.57 -9.74 19.90
C ILE A 75 8.73 -10.25 21.07
N ASN A 76 8.32 -9.31 21.95
CA ASN A 76 7.43 -9.63 23.06
C ASN A 76 5.97 -9.71 22.53
N PRO A 77 5.25 -10.84 22.73
CA PRO A 77 3.86 -10.96 22.31
C PRO A 77 2.91 -9.89 22.87
N LEU A 78 3.16 -9.39 24.07
CA LEU A 78 2.35 -8.32 24.67
C LEU A 78 2.48 -6.99 23.89
N ASP A 79 3.69 -6.66 23.42
CA ASP A 79 3.90 -5.46 22.62
C ASP A 79 3.20 -5.57 21.25
N VAL A 80 3.09 -6.78 20.70
CA VAL A 80 2.33 -7.07 19.48
C VAL A 80 0.84 -6.87 19.74
N GLU A 81 0.31 -7.43 20.82
CA GLU A 81 -1.09 -7.27 21.21
C GLU A 81 -1.45 -5.81 21.45
N ASP A 82 -0.59 -5.06 22.14
CA ASP A 82 -0.74 -3.62 22.37
C ASP A 82 -0.77 -2.83 21.05
N ALA A 83 0.09 -3.19 20.08
CA ALA A 83 0.08 -2.56 18.76
C ALA A 83 -1.23 -2.84 17.99
N ILE A 84 -1.72 -4.08 18.04
CA ILE A 84 -3.00 -4.47 17.43
C ILE A 84 -4.14 -3.65 18.04
N HIS A 85 -4.26 -3.64 19.37
CA HIS A 85 -5.34 -2.94 20.08
C HIS A 85 -5.28 -1.42 19.90
N ARG A 86 -4.09 -0.85 19.82
CA ARG A 86 -3.91 0.59 19.56
C ARG A 86 -4.40 0.99 18.15
N ILE A 87 -4.19 0.13 17.16
CA ILE A 87 -4.52 0.41 15.76
C ILE A 87 -5.97 0.03 15.43
N ALA A 88 -6.42 -1.13 15.88
CA ALA A 88 -7.70 -1.73 15.51
C ALA A 88 -8.79 -1.68 16.60
N GLY A 89 -8.45 -1.18 17.80
CA GLY A 89 -9.38 -1.19 18.94
C GLY A 89 -9.52 -2.57 19.58
N ALA A 90 -10.66 -2.82 20.19
CA ALA A 90 -10.91 -4.07 20.93
C ALA A 90 -11.27 -5.22 19.98
N VAL A 91 -10.27 -5.95 19.55
CA VAL A 91 -10.40 -7.16 18.73
C VAL A 91 -9.82 -8.37 19.46
N TRP A 92 -10.32 -9.57 19.17
CA TRP A 92 -9.66 -10.80 19.59
C TRP A 92 -8.44 -11.04 18.70
N ALA A 93 -7.24 -11.08 19.31
CA ALA A 93 -5.99 -11.28 18.60
C ALA A 93 -5.52 -12.74 18.72
N ASP A 94 -5.19 -13.35 17.57
CA ASP A 94 -4.57 -14.66 17.44
C ASP A 94 -3.20 -14.45 16.83
N ILE A 95 -2.14 -14.66 17.62
CA ILE A 95 -0.77 -14.24 17.28
C ILE A 95 0.12 -15.46 17.27
N ASP A 96 0.64 -15.82 16.10
CA ASP A 96 1.65 -16.85 15.92
C ASP A 96 3.01 -16.20 15.64
N ILE A 97 3.95 -16.32 16.58
CA ILE A 97 5.34 -15.91 16.40
C ILE A 97 6.19 -17.15 16.20
N VAL A 98 6.73 -17.29 14.99
CA VAL A 98 7.55 -18.43 14.60
C VAL A 98 8.97 -17.99 14.26
N PRO A 99 10.00 -18.78 14.61
CA PRO A 99 11.36 -18.52 14.17
C PRO A 99 11.42 -18.52 12.63
N GLN A 100 12.05 -17.52 12.04
CA GLN A 100 12.34 -17.59 10.62
C GLN A 100 13.24 -18.80 10.33
N ASP A 101 13.00 -19.49 9.22
CA ASP A 101 13.86 -20.58 8.79
C ASP A 101 15.31 -20.12 8.69
N LYS A 102 16.22 -20.88 9.33
CA LYS A 102 17.63 -20.49 9.42
C LYS A 102 18.28 -20.35 8.05
N HIS A 103 17.93 -21.23 7.11
CA HIS A 103 18.49 -21.19 5.76
C HIS A 103 18.03 -19.93 5.02
N LEU A 104 16.75 -19.53 5.16
CA LEU A 104 16.24 -18.30 4.63
C LEU A 104 16.96 -17.06 5.22
N SER A 105 17.09 -16.99 6.55
CA SER A 105 17.73 -15.84 7.22
C SER A 105 19.22 -15.72 6.88
N ASP A 106 19.95 -16.84 6.81
CA ASP A 106 21.36 -16.86 6.40
C ASP A 106 21.51 -16.36 4.95
N ASN A 107 20.61 -16.78 4.05
CA ASN A 107 20.61 -16.36 2.66
C ASN A 107 20.28 -14.87 2.50
N GLN A 108 19.30 -14.35 3.23
CA GLN A 108 18.95 -12.91 3.22
C GLN A 108 20.10 -12.02 3.72
N SER A 109 20.90 -12.53 4.65
CA SER A 109 22.10 -11.82 5.15
C SER A 109 23.23 -11.74 4.11
N ALA A 110 23.19 -12.54 3.06
CA ALA A 110 24.17 -12.56 1.97
C ALA A 110 23.74 -11.80 0.71
N GLY A 111 22.72 -10.96 0.79
CA GLY A 111 22.13 -10.24 -0.35
C GLY A 111 20.81 -10.84 -0.82
N ILE A 112 20.42 -10.63 -2.08
CA ILE A 112 19.15 -11.17 -2.62
C ILE A 112 19.29 -12.67 -2.85
N ARG A 113 18.85 -13.48 -1.88
CA ARG A 113 19.05 -14.93 -1.90
C ARG A 113 17.78 -15.77 -1.80
N CYS A 114 16.66 -15.20 -1.39
CA CYS A 114 15.49 -15.95 -0.99
C CYS A 114 14.22 -15.56 -1.75
N GLY A 115 14.11 -15.95 -3.02
CA GLY A 115 12.87 -15.80 -3.76
C GLY A 115 12.50 -14.36 -4.14
N ASP A 116 13.26 -13.38 -3.71
CA ASP A 116 13.00 -11.95 -3.91
C ASP A 116 13.54 -11.48 -5.28
N ASN A 117 13.14 -12.15 -6.33
CA ASN A 117 13.46 -11.73 -7.69
C ASN A 117 12.24 -11.13 -8.38
N GLY A 118 12.46 -10.24 -9.32
CA GLY A 118 11.35 -9.67 -10.08
C GLY A 118 11.73 -8.47 -10.92
N ILE A 119 10.68 -7.85 -11.43
CA ILE A 119 10.77 -6.56 -12.13
C ILE A 119 10.02 -5.55 -11.26
N PHE A 120 10.73 -4.51 -10.85
CA PHE A 120 10.21 -3.41 -10.05
C PHE A 120 10.11 -2.16 -10.93
N LYS A 121 9.01 -1.42 -10.76
CA LYS A 121 8.70 -0.29 -11.62
C LYS A 121 8.43 0.93 -10.76
N GLY A 122 9.04 2.05 -11.14
CA GLY A 122 8.71 3.37 -10.62
C GLY A 122 8.06 4.21 -11.71
N MET A 123 6.98 4.92 -11.36
CA MET A 123 6.32 5.88 -12.23
C MET A 123 6.28 7.23 -11.54
N PRO A 124 6.56 8.34 -12.25
CA PRO A 124 6.30 9.67 -11.71
C PRO A 124 4.81 9.82 -11.41
N LEU A 125 4.48 10.42 -10.26
CA LEU A 125 3.10 10.74 -9.93
C LEU A 125 2.55 11.82 -10.86
N THR A 126 1.33 11.60 -11.34
CA THR A 126 0.59 12.63 -12.08
C THR A 126 0.05 13.71 -11.13
N GLU A 127 -0.33 14.85 -11.67
CA GLU A 127 -0.92 15.93 -10.86
C GLU A 127 -2.27 15.50 -10.27
N GLU A 128 -3.03 14.65 -10.98
CA GLU A 128 -4.28 14.08 -10.47
C GLU A 128 -4.04 13.12 -9.29
N GLN A 129 -3.00 12.30 -9.33
CA GLN A 129 -2.63 11.42 -8.22
C GLN A 129 -2.23 12.23 -6.99
N LYS A 130 -1.41 13.28 -7.16
CA LYS A 130 -1.04 14.19 -6.08
C LYS A 130 -2.25 14.91 -5.49
N ALA A 131 -3.14 15.42 -6.35
CA ALA A 131 -4.36 16.09 -5.91
C ALA A 131 -5.28 15.15 -5.13
N LEU A 132 -5.45 13.89 -5.60
CA LEU A 132 -6.26 12.89 -4.89
C LEU A 132 -5.67 12.55 -3.52
N SER A 133 -4.35 12.43 -3.42
CA SER A 133 -3.66 12.21 -2.14
C SER A 133 -3.93 13.36 -1.16
N VAL A 134 -3.82 14.63 -1.61
CA VAL A 134 -4.13 15.80 -0.77
C VAL A 134 -5.58 15.78 -0.29
N ILE A 135 -6.54 15.48 -1.17
CA ILE A 135 -7.96 15.39 -0.82
C ILE A 135 -8.18 14.27 0.22
N ALA A 136 -7.58 13.10 0.02
CA ALA A 136 -7.71 11.97 0.93
C ALA A 136 -7.18 12.31 2.34
N HIS A 137 -6.03 12.97 2.43
CA HIS A 137 -5.45 13.43 3.70
C HIS A 137 -6.33 14.47 4.38
N ASP A 138 -6.84 15.44 3.63
CA ASP A 138 -7.71 16.49 4.17
C ASP A 138 -9.00 15.90 4.75
N ILE A 139 -9.67 15.02 4.01
CA ILE A 139 -10.89 14.36 4.48
C ILE A 139 -10.58 13.52 5.72
N TYR A 140 -9.49 12.74 5.72
CA TYR A 140 -9.12 11.89 6.85
C TYR A 140 -8.85 12.68 8.14
N THR A 141 -8.37 13.90 8.03
CA THR A 141 -8.16 14.78 9.18
C THR A 141 -9.48 15.12 9.89
N HIS A 142 -10.56 15.24 9.14
CA HIS A 142 -11.89 15.57 9.67
C HIS A 142 -12.71 14.32 10.01
N TYR A 143 -12.53 13.26 9.22
CA TYR A 143 -13.26 11.99 9.31
C TYR A 143 -12.27 10.81 9.32
N PRO A 144 -11.68 10.46 10.50
CA PRO A 144 -10.67 9.39 10.61
C PRO A 144 -11.31 7.99 10.60
N TYR A 145 -12.22 7.78 9.65
CA TYR A 145 -12.94 6.52 9.43
C TYR A 145 -12.67 6.01 8.03
N ASP A 146 -13.03 4.76 7.74
CA ASP A 146 -12.84 4.11 6.45
C ASP A 146 -13.33 4.98 5.29
N GLY A 147 -12.48 5.16 4.30
CA GLY A 147 -12.76 6.00 3.14
C GLY A 147 -11.99 5.59 1.90
N LYS A 148 -12.64 5.81 0.75
CA LYS A 148 -12.10 5.57 -0.59
C LYS A 148 -12.41 6.76 -1.48
N TYR A 149 -11.41 7.20 -2.20
CA TYR A 149 -11.44 8.38 -3.05
C TYR A 149 -10.99 8.01 -4.45
N ILE A 150 -11.74 8.44 -5.46
CA ILE A 150 -11.54 8.02 -6.84
C ILE A 150 -11.58 9.25 -7.75
N ILE A 151 -10.62 9.36 -8.66
CA ILE A 151 -10.76 10.20 -9.85
C ILE A 151 -11.00 9.28 -11.04
N ASP A 152 -12.15 9.47 -11.71
CA ASP A 152 -12.54 8.79 -12.93
C ASP A 152 -12.73 9.84 -14.03
N GLU A 153 -11.72 10.03 -14.87
CA GLU A 153 -11.61 11.14 -15.81
C GLU A 153 -11.69 12.51 -15.10
N ALA A 154 -12.81 13.23 -15.25
CA ALA A 154 -13.04 14.52 -14.59
C ALA A 154 -13.95 14.41 -13.35
N ARG A 155 -14.35 13.20 -12.94
CA ARG A 155 -15.24 12.97 -11.81
C ARG A 155 -14.42 12.68 -10.56
N LEU A 156 -14.66 13.43 -9.49
CA LEU A 156 -14.18 13.09 -8.15
C LEU A 156 -15.31 12.36 -7.42
N ILE A 157 -15.05 11.14 -6.97
CA ILE A 157 -15.98 10.33 -6.18
C ILE A 157 -15.37 10.16 -4.79
N ILE A 158 -16.13 10.53 -3.76
CA ILE A 158 -15.75 10.42 -2.36
C ILE A 158 -16.69 9.42 -1.69
N CYS A 159 -16.16 8.29 -1.25
CA CYS A 159 -16.85 7.33 -0.41
C CYS A 159 -16.25 7.40 0.99
N GLN A 160 -16.90 8.11 1.92
CA GLN A 160 -16.44 8.29 3.29
C GLN A 160 -17.47 7.74 4.27
N SER A 161 -17.07 6.76 5.05
CA SER A 161 -17.92 6.19 6.11
C SER A 161 -18.05 7.15 7.29
N ASN A 162 -19.11 6.94 8.07
CA ASN A 162 -19.36 7.65 9.33
C ASN A 162 -19.28 9.18 9.19
N ALA A 163 -19.68 9.71 8.04
CA ALA A 163 -19.66 11.12 7.71
C ALA A 163 -21.00 11.53 7.10
N SER A 164 -21.34 12.81 7.28
CA SER A 164 -22.52 13.40 6.65
C SER A 164 -22.23 13.69 5.17
N THR A 165 -22.98 13.03 4.27
CA THR A 165 -22.90 13.31 2.83
C THR A 165 -23.13 14.78 2.52
N ALA A 166 -24.05 15.45 3.23
CA ALA A 166 -24.36 16.87 3.02
C ALA A 166 -23.19 17.79 3.39
N GLU A 167 -22.48 17.51 4.49
CA GLU A 167 -21.31 18.28 4.91
C GLU A 167 -20.15 18.11 3.92
N LEU A 168 -19.83 16.87 3.55
CA LEU A 168 -18.77 16.58 2.58
C LEU A 168 -19.08 17.16 1.19
N SER A 169 -20.34 17.14 0.74
CA SER A 169 -20.74 17.76 -0.53
C SER A 169 -20.56 19.28 -0.51
N ASN A 170 -20.72 19.92 0.64
CA ASN A 170 -20.44 21.36 0.81
C ASN A 170 -18.93 21.66 0.83
N MET A 171 -18.11 20.74 1.37
CA MET A 171 -16.65 20.90 1.39
C MET A 171 -16.03 20.69 0.00
N TYR A 172 -16.60 19.75 -0.78
CA TYR A 172 -16.11 19.36 -2.11
C TYR A 172 -17.23 19.48 -3.17
N PRO A 173 -17.69 20.68 -3.52
CA PRO A 173 -18.89 20.90 -4.33
C PRO A 173 -18.96 20.16 -5.67
N PRO A 174 -17.84 19.93 -6.41
CA PRO A 174 -17.90 19.17 -7.66
C PRO A 174 -17.88 17.66 -7.47
N ALA A 175 -17.69 17.14 -6.23
CA ALA A 175 -17.55 15.71 -5.99
C ALA A 175 -18.90 14.98 -5.90
N GLU A 176 -18.93 13.74 -6.34
CA GLU A 176 -20.00 12.79 -6.05
C GLU A 176 -19.70 12.13 -4.69
N VAL A 177 -20.38 12.59 -3.64
CA VAL A 177 -20.14 12.11 -2.27
C VAL A 177 -21.13 11.01 -1.94
N ASN A 178 -20.62 9.87 -1.45
CA ASN A 178 -21.40 8.71 -1.03
C ASN A 178 -22.55 8.39 -2.03
N PRO A 179 -22.26 8.09 -3.30
CA PRO A 179 -23.29 7.96 -4.33
C PRO A 179 -24.31 6.84 -4.06
N LEU A 180 -24.00 5.93 -3.15
CA LEU A 180 -24.92 4.88 -2.69
C LEU A 180 -25.57 5.18 -1.33
N GLY A 181 -25.41 6.38 -0.80
CA GLY A 181 -25.92 6.82 0.49
C GLY A 181 -24.91 6.71 1.63
N ASP A 182 -25.28 7.19 2.80
CA ASP A 182 -24.45 7.14 4.01
C ASP A 182 -24.22 5.67 4.43
N TRP A 183 -23.01 5.38 4.93
CA TRP A 183 -22.61 4.04 5.30
C TRP A 183 -21.66 4.03 6.51
N THR A 184 -21.51 2.87 7.14
CA THR A 184 -20.55 2.59 8.18
C THR A 184 -19.48 1.65 7.61
N GLY A 185 -18.20 1.95 7.85
CA GLY A 185 -17.06 1.20 7.35
C GLY A 185 -16.13 0.75 8.47
N GLY A 186 -14.99 0.19 8.06
CA GLY A 186 -13.95 -0.28 8.94
C GLY A 186 -14.03 -1.77 9.23
N THR A 187 -13.15 -2.24 10.12
CA THR A 187 -12.95 -3.67 10.39
C THR A 187 -14.12 -4.35 11.10
N ASP A 188 -15.10 -3.61 11.61
CA ASP A 188 -16.31 -4.18 12.19
C ASP A 188 -17.27 -4.73 11.15
N VAL A 189 -17.23 -4.21 9.93
CA VAL A 189 -18.17 -4.54 8.85
C VAL A 189 -17.51 -5.14 7.61
N ASP A 190 -16.18 -5.04 7.48
CA ASP A 190 -15.42 -5.56 6.35
C ASP A 190 -14.13 -6.23 6.83
N THR A 191 -13.52 -7.01 5.95
CA THR A 191 -12.28 -7.75 6.21
C THR A 191 -11.12 -7.14 5.45
N GLY A 192 -9.99 -6.95 6.15
CA GLY A 192 -8.73 -6.48 5.58
C GLY A 192 -7.62 -7.49 5.69
N ALA A 193 -6.68 -7.43 4.77
CA ALA A 193 -5.45 -8.21 4.79
C ALA A 193 -4.28 -7.40 4.25
N THR A 194 -3.05 -7.80 4.66
CA THR A 194 -1.80 -7.16 4.22
C THR A 194 -1.66 -7.13 2.70
N ASN A 195 -1.12 -6.03 2.18
CA ASN A 195 -0.74 -5.85 0.78
C ASN A 195 -1.91 -5.92 -0.24
N ARG A 196 -3.15 -5.69 0.17
CA ARG A 196 -4.32 -5.70 -0.73
C ARG A 196 -4.63 -4.35 -1.35
N LYS A 197 -3.94 -3.26 -0.95
CA LYS A 197 -4.16 -1.90 -1.46
C LYS A 197 -2.92 -1.30 -2.13
N LEU A 198 -2.11 -2.11 -2.77
CA LEU A 198 -0.89 -1.66 -3.45
C LEU A 198 -1.16 -0.62 -4.54
N GLY A 199 -2.31 -0.66 -5.23
CA GLY A 199 -2.70 0.38 -6.19
C GLY A 199 -2.89 1.75 -5.55
N SER A 200 -3.44 1.80 -4.32
CA SER A 200 -3.53 3.00 -3.52
C SER A 200 -2.15 3.43 -2.97
N ASP A 201 -1.28 2.49 -2.63
CA ASP A 201 0.02 2.76 -2.01
C ASP A 201 1.09 3.19 -3.01
N MET A 202 1.03 2.69 -4.23
CA MET A 202 2.10 2.77 -5.23
C MET A 202 1.67 3.42 -6.54
N ALA A 203 0.41 3.77 -6.69
CA ALA A 203 -0.16 4.29 -7.94
C ALA A 203 0.19 3.38 -9.15
N ASP A 204 0.63 3.96 -10.26
CA ASP A 204 1.02 3.23 -11.48
C ASP A 204 2.36 2.46 -11.33
N SER A 205 3.01 2.55 -10.16
CA SER A 205 4.25 1.83 -9.85
C SER A 205 4.03 0.40 -9.37
N VAL A 206 2.78 -0.05 -9.22
CA VAL A 206 2.49 -1.43 -8.79
C VAL A 206 3.13 -2.45 -9.73
N THR A 207 3.91 -3.35 -9.15
CA THR A 207 4.57 -4.45 -9.86
C THR A 207 4.42 -5.76 -9.08
N GLY A 208 5.51 -6.32 -8.61
CA GLY A 208 5.49 -7.58 -7.86
C GLY A 208 5.78 -7.39 -6.38
N GLY A 209 5.51 -8.43 -5.61
CA GLY A 209 5.76 -8.50 -4.19
C GLY A 209 4.80 -7.67 -3.33
N GLY A 210 5.01 -7.71 -2.02
CA GLY A 210 4.31 -6.86 -1.07
C GLY A 210 5.16 -5.67 -0.67
N LEU A 211 4.53 -4.61 -0.17
CA LEU A 211 5.20 -3.40 0.27
C LEU A 211 5.28 -3.30 1.80
N HIS A 212 4.39 -4.00 2.50
CA HIS A 212 4.20 -3.92 3.95
C HIS A 212 4.46 -5.24 4.65
N GLY A 213 4.81 -5.18 5.95
CA GLY A 213 4.99 -6.34 6.80
C GLY A 213 6.34 -7.06 6.66
N LYS A 214 7.34 -6.44 6.03
CA LYS A 214 8.64 -7.09 5.77
C LYS A 214 9.80 -6.17 6.10
N ASP A 215 10.95 -6.77 6.41
CA ASP A 215 12.21 -6.03 6.61
C ASP A 215 12.84 -5.59 5.28
N LEU A 216 13.81 -4.68 5.36
CA LEU A 216 14.46 -4.07 4.20
C LEU A 216 15.45 -5.00 3.48
N SER A 217 15.75 -6.20 3.97
CA SER A 217 16.50 -7.17 3.19
C SER A 217 15.66 -7.78 2.06
N LYS A 218 14.34 -7.64 2.14
CA LYS A 218 13.40 -8.09 1.12
C LYS A 218 13.37 -7.12 -0.07
N ALA A 219 13.70 -7.64 -1.25
CA ALA A 219 13.78 -6.82 -2.47
C ALA A 219 12.44 -6.18 -2.86
N ASP A 220 11.32 -6.85 -2.59
CA ASP A 220 9.99 -6.32 -2.86
C ASP A 220 9.64 -5.06 -2.05
N VAL A 221 10.22 -4.84 -0.88
CA VAL A 221 10.11 -3.57 -0.15
C VAL A 221 11.13 -2.56 -0.68
N THR A 222 12.40 -2.91 -0.60
CA THR A 222 13.52 -2.00 -0.92
C THR A 222 13.50 -1.53 -2.36
N LEU A 223 13.32 -2.43 -3.33
CA LEU A 223 13.37 -2.05 -4.74
C LEU A 223 12.10 -1.34 -5.22
N ASN A 224 10.94 -1.59 -4.63
CA ASN A 224 9.74 -0.79 -4.91
C ASN A 224 9.91 0.64 -4.41
N ILE A 225 10.43 0.85 -3.19
CA ILE A 225 10.73 2.18 -2.65
C ILE A 225 11.76 2.88 -3.54
N TYR A 226 12.89 2.24 -3.83
CA TYR A 226 13.96 2.82 -4.64
C TYR A 226 13.48 3.19 -6.05
N ALA A 227 12.80 2.28 -6.76
CA ALA A 227 12.30 2.55 -8.10
C ALA A 227 11.31 3.72 -8.13
N PHE A 228 10.43 3.81 -7.11
CA PHE A 228 9.51 4.92 -6.97
C PHE A 228 10.25 6.24 -6.76
N LEU A 229 11.16 6.32 -5.79
CA LEU A 229 11.92 7.54 -5.49
C LEU A 229 12.72 8.03 -6.71
N LYS A 230 13.41 7.11 -7.38
CA LYS A 230 14.16 7.43 -8.60
C LYS A 230 13.27 7.95 -9.73
N ALA A 231 12.04 7.44 -9.83
CA ALA A 231 11.08 7.94 -10.81
C ALA A 231 10.59 9.36 -10.48
N GLN A 232 10.36 9.68 -9.19
CA GLN A 232 10.01 11.03 -8.78
C GLN A 232 11.16 12.01 -9.04
N GLU A 233 12.40 11.63 -8.71
CA GLU A 233 13.58 12.45 -8.92
C GLU A 233 13.84 12.75 -10.41
N THR A 234 13.77 11.71 -11.25
CA THR A 234 14.10 11.83 -12.68
C THR A 234 12.94 12.33 -13.54
N GLY A 235 11.70 12.30 -13.03
CA GLY A 235 10.49 12.57 -13.80
C GLY A 235 10.24 11.57 -14.91
N LYS A 236 10.83 10.37 -14.85
CA LYS A 236 10.73 9.32 -15.89
C LYS A 236 10.37 7.97 -15.27
N GLN A 237 9.74 7.12 -16.08
CA GLN A 237 9.56 5.73 -15.71
C GLN A 237 10.91 5.06 -15.44
N VAL A 238 10.99 4.33 -14.34
CA VAL A 238 12.12 3.46 -13.97
C VAL A 238 11.66 2.02 -14.00
N GLN A 239 12.49 1.11 -14.48
CA GLN A 239 12.27 -0.33 -14.42
C GLN A 239 13.56 -1.00 -14.03
N ILE A 240 13.51 -1.80 -12.98
CA ILE A 240 14.64 -2.50 -12.37
C ILE A 240 14.31 -3.97 -12.35
N ALA A 241 15.21 -4.79 -12.88
CA ALA A 241 15.13 -6.24 -12.77
C ALA A 241 16.20 -6.73 -11.80
N CYS A 242 15.85 -7.67 -10.95
CA CYS A 242 16.81 -8.39 -10.14
C CYS A 242 16.50 -9.89 -10.10
N ALA A 243 17.52 -10.68 -9.95
CA ALA A 243 17.42 -12.13 -9.77
C ALA A 243 18.08 -12.54 -8.46
N ILE A 244 17.69 -13.72 -7.97
CA ILE A 244 18.33 -14.33 -6.80
C ILE A 244 19.84 -14.43 -7.05
N GLY A 245 20.64 -13.89 -6.14
CA GLY A 245 22.09 -13.88 -6.20
C GLY A 245 22.70 -12.62 -6.80
N ASP A 246 21.90 -11.66 -7.25
CA ASP A 246 22.43 -10.37 -7.71
C ASP A 246 22.95 -9.55 -6.51
N ASP A 247 24.21 -9.10 -6.61
CA ASP A 247 24.82 -8.21 -5.61
C ASP A 247 24.81 -6.75 -6.06
N ILE A 248 24.74 -6.53 -7.38
CA ILE A 248 24.70 -5.19 -8.00
C ILE A 248 23.38 -5.06 -8.75
N ILE A 249 22.61 -4.06 -8.41
CA ILE A 249 21.31 -3.77 -9.01
C ILE A 249 21.28 -2.31 -9.44
N ASP A 250 20.90 -2.05 -10.69
CA ASP A 250 20.85 -0.71 -11.26
C ASP A 250 22.18 0.05 -11.12
N GLY A 251 23.32 -0.68 -11.09
CA GLY A 251 24.67 -0.16 -10.95
C GLY A 251 25.12 0.11 -9.51
N HIS A 252 24.29 -0.19 -8.51
CA HIS A 252 24.57 0.00 -7.09
C HIS A 252 24.72 -1.33 -6.36
N PRO A 253 25.62 -1.46 -5.37
CA PRO A 253 25.55 -2.53 -4.39
C PRO A 253 24.19 -2.57 -3.73
N TYR A 254 23.62 -3.76 -3.53
CA TYR A 254 22.27 -3.89 -2.96
C TYR A 254 22.12 -3.19 -1.59
N GLN A 255 23.19 -3.21 -0.77
CA GLN A 255 23.16 -2.52 0.52
C GLN A 255 22.91 -1.01 0.40
N GLU A 256 23.42 -0.34 -0.63
CA GLU A 256 23.13 1.09 -0.86
C GLU A 256 21.64 1.33 -1.11
N LEU A 257 20.97 0.40 -1.78
CA LEU A 257 19.52 0.49 -2.02
C LEU A 257 18.73 0.25 -0.74
N VAL A 258 19.19 -0.66 0.13
CA VAL A 258 18.64 -0.87 1.48
C VAL A 258 18.79 0.40 2.31
N ASP A 259 19.95 1.06 2.26
CA ASP A 259 20.20 2.29 3.02
C ASP A 259 19.28 3.44 2.55
N ILE A 260 19.07 3.59 1.24
CA ILE A 260 18.12 4.56 0.66
C ILE A 260 16.68 4.28 1.16
N ALA A 261 16.26 3.02 1.14
CA ALA A 261 14.94 2.65 1.61
C ALA A 261 14.79 2.87 3.14
N ALA A 262 15.85 2.60 3.91
CA ALA A 262 15.88 2.83 5.35
C ALA A 262 15.75 4.33 5.69
N GLU A 263 16.47 5.18 4.96
CA GLU A 263 16.37 6.64 5.11
C GLU A 263 14.93 7.12 4.80
N TYR A 264 14.33 6.61 3.73
CA TYR A 264 12.95 6.93 3.38
C TYR A 264 11.98 6.51 4.48
N ILE A 265 12.02 5.25 4.95
CA ILE A 265 11.15 4.75 6.03
C ILE A 265 11.35 5.59 7.31
N SER A 266 12.59 5.90 7.67
CA SER A 266 12.89 6.76 8.82
C SER A 266 12.30 8.16 8.65
N SER A 267 12.39 8.74 7.46
CA SER A 267 11.89 10.09 7.17
C SER A 267 10.37 10.22 7.29
N VAL A 268 9.63 9.15 7.02
CA VAL A 268 8.17 9.12 7.18
C VAL A 268 7.72 8.69 8.58
N GLY A 269 8.64 8.27 9.47
CA GLY A 269 8.35 7.95 10.86
C GLY A 269 8.19 6.47 11.19
N GLY A 270 8.75 5.56 10.35
CA GLY A 270 8.76 4.12 10.55
C GLY A 270 7.79 3.37 9.64
N PHE A 271 7.79 2.04 9.76
CA PHE A 271 6.99 1.16 8.90
C PHE A 271 5.48 1.30 9.14
N GLU A 272 5.04 1.54 10.39
CA GLU A 272 3.62 1.80 10.65
C GLU A 272 3.15 3.07 9.94
N LYS A 273 3.93 4.16 10.03
CA LYS A 273 3.59 5.42 9.37
C LYS A 273 3.65 5.33 7.86
N PHE A 274 4.64 4.62 7.34
CA PHE A 274 4.70 4.29 5.92
C PHE A 274 3.44 3.53 5.45
N ALA A 275 2.96 2.59 6.26
CA ALA A 275 1.77 1.83 5.93
C ALA A 275 0.47 2.65 5.95
N GLU A 276 0.42 3.83 6.55
CA GLU A 276 -0.79 4.67 6.53
C GLU A 276 -1.17 5.07 5.10
N TRP A 277 -0.20 5.49 4.30
CA TRP A 277 -0.45 6.07 2.99
C TRP A 277 0.35 5.43 1.84
N GLY A 278 1.34 4.58 2.14
CA GLY A 278 2.24 4.01 1.15
C GLY A 278 3.27 5.04 0.66
N LEU A 279 3.49 5.08 -0.65
CA LEU A 279 4.52 5.93 -1.27
C LEU A 279 4.04 7.35 -1.62
N PHE A 280 2.73 7.66 -1.51
CA PHE A 280 2.21 8.99 -1.85
C PHE A 280 0.89 9.33 -1.17
#